data_5e417de2a979decf65edf1e288282579
#
_entry.id   5e417de2a979decf65edf1e288282579
#
_cell.length_a   1.000
_cell.length_b   1.000
_cell.length_c   1.000
_cell.angle_alpha   90.00
_cell.angle_beta   90.00
_cell.angle_gamma   90.00
#
_symmetry.space_group_name_H-M   'P 1'
#
loop_
_entity.id
_entity.type
_entity.pdbx_description
1 polymer ?
#
loop_
_entity_poly.entity_id
_entity_poly.type
_entity_poly.pdbx_seq_one_letter_code
_entity_poly.pdbx_strand_id
1 'polypeptide(L)'
;RTVNVKGLCEREVKADKVIWPIAYKVMSDDLQSSYGQTEKGNERIVEYLKSGGINEDEMTVSVPQISDNLANEYGSTGRAYRYIAKNVVTVYTDKVDEVLALMARQAELLKKGIVTQGESWENPVEFKYEGLNEIKPEMIEEATRNAREAAQKFAKDSDSRLGKIKTANQGTFTIENRDSNTPYIK
;
A
#
# COMPACT_ATOMS: atom_id res chain seq x y z
N ARG A 1 -1.77 28.72 39.61
CA ARG A 1 -2.73 28.36 38.53
C ARG A 1 -1.95 27.86 37.31
N THR A 2 -2.50 26.90 36.58
CA THR A 2 -1.87 26.34 35.39
C THR A 2 -2.87 26.38 34.25
N VAL A 3 -2.35 26.45 33.00
CA VAL A 3 -3.12 26.26 31.78
C VAL A 3 -2.62 24.99 31.10
N ASN A 4 -3.53 24.16 30.63
CA ASN A 4 -3.20 22.97 29.85
C ASN A 4 -3.62 23.19 28.40
N VAL A 5 -2.68 23.00 27.49
CA VAL A 5 -2.91 23.14 26.07
C VAL A 5 -2.37 21.95 25.32
N LYS A 6 -2.94 21.68 24.15
CA LYS A 6 -2.44 20.66 23.22
C LYS A 6 -2.06 21.36 21.92
N GLY A 7 -0.93 20.97 21.36
CA GLY A 7 -0.52 21.36 20.02
C GLY A 7 -0.65 20.18 19.07
N LEU A 8 -1.18 20.44 17.90
CA LEU A 8 -1.33 19.46 16.83
C LEU A 8 -0.46 19.87 15.65
N CYS A 9 0.18 18.89 15.04
CA CYS A 9 0.80 19.02 13.73
C CYS A 9 0.35 17.86 12.86
N GLU A 10 -0.15 18.17 11.70
CA GLU A 10 -0.54 17.19 10.69
C GLU A 10 0.19 17.51 9.39
N ARG A 11 0.65 16.46 8.72
CA ARG A 11 1.27 16.59 7.41
C ARG A 11 0.72 15.55 6.47
N GLU A 12 0.54 15.96 5.24
CA GLU A 12 0.28 15.08 4.13
C GLU A 12 1.58 14.85 3.38
N VAL A 13 1.95 13.59 3.23
CA VAL A 13 3.20 13.20 2.59
C VAL A 13 2.91 12.19 1.47
N LYS A 14 3.77 12.18 0.46
CA LYS A 14 3.74 11.16 -0.57
C LYS A 14 4.31 9.86 0.01
N ALA A 15 3.68 8.72 -0.29
CA ALA A 15 4.22 7.42 0.07
C ALA A 15 5.63 7.24 -0.50
N ASP A 16 6.49 6.61 0.26
CA ASP A 16 7.86 6.25 -0.14
C ASP A 16 8.05 4.76 -0.41
N LYS A 17 7.02 3.96 -0.13
CA LYS A 17 6.96 2.53 -0.43
C LYS A 17 5.60 2.17 -1.00
N VAL A 18 5.59 1.18 -1.88
CA VAL A 18 4.38 0.58 -2.42
C VAL A 18 4.50 -0.93 -2.46
N ILE A 19 3.44 -1.61 -2.05
CA ILE A 19 3.25 -3.04 -2.20
C ILE A 19 2.12 -3.23 -3.21
N TRP A 20 2.44 -3.82 -4.34
CA TRP A 20 1.50 -4.03 -5.42
C TRP A 20 1.43 -5.51 -5.81
N PRO A 21 0.43 -6.24 -5.34
CA PRO A 21 0.19 -7.60 -5.78
C PRO A 21 -0.55 -7.60 -7.12
N ILE A 22 0.01 -8.31 -8.10
CA ILE A 22 -0.61 -8.53 -9.41
C ILE A 22 -1.09 -9.98 -9.42
N ALA A 23 -2.39 -10.16 -9.24
CA ALA A 23 -3.02 -11.46 -9.18
C ALA A 23 -3.69 -11.81 -10.52
N TYR A 24 -3.57 -13.05 -10.95
CA TYR A 24 -4.25 -13.58 -12.12
C TYR A 24 -4.52 -15.07 -11.95
N LYS A 25 -5.45 -15.58 -12.72
CA LYS A 25 -5.83 -17.00 -12.73
C LYS A 25 -5.51 -17.64 -14.08
N VAL A 26 -5.09 -18.88 -14.01
CA VAL A 26 -4.96 -19.77 -15.17
C VAL A 26 -5.97 -20.89 -15.00
N MET A 27 -6.77 -21.14 -16.02
CA MET A 27 -7.77 -22.19 -16.04
C MET A 27 -7.43 -23.21 -17.13
N SER A 28 -7.41 -24.48 -16.79
CA SER A 28 -7.08 -25.55 -17.72
C SER A 28 -7.66 -26.88 -17.26
N ASP A 29 -7.88 -27.79 -18.19
CA ASP A 29 -8.26 -29.18 -17.90
C ASP A 29 -7.07 -30.11 -17.74
N ASP A 30 -5.86 -29.62 -18.04
CA ASP A 30 -4.59 -30.34 -17.92
C ASP A 30 -3.65 -29.65 -16.95
N LEU A 31 -3.14 -30.41 -15.96
CA LEU A 31 -2.27 -29.86 -14.92
C LEU A 31 -0.95 -29.33 -15.49
N GLN A 32 -0.35 -30.02 -16.45
CA GLN A 32 0.90 -29.60 -17.07
C GLN A 32 0.70 -28.31 -17.89
N SER A 33 -0.45 -28.21 -18.58
CA SER A 33 -0.83 -26.97 -19.28
C SER A 33 -1.01 -25.81 -18.31
N SER A 34 -1.63 -26.04 -17.16
CA SER A 34 -1.75 -25.03 -16.09
C SER A 34 -0.39 -24.52 -15.64
N TYR A 35 0.54 -25.42 -15.42
CA TYR A 35 1.91 -25.08 -15.04
C TYR A 35 2.63 -24.24 -16.12
N GLY A 36 2.59 -24.70 -17.37
CA GLY A 36 3.23 -23.98 -18.48
C GLY A 36 2.63 -22.60 -18.72
N GLN A 37 1.31 -22.44 -18.62
CA GLN A 37 0.65 -21.14 -18.74
C GLN A 37 1.00 -20.22 -17.57
N THR A 38 1.12 -20.76 -16.37
CA THR A 38 1.57 -19.99 -15.18
C THR A 38 2.99 -19.49 -15.34
N GLU A 39 3.93 -20.34 -15.79
CA GLU A 39 5.29 -19.91 -16.07
C GLU A 39 5.34 -18.76 -17.09
N LYS A 40 4.65 -18.92 -18.21
CA LYS A 40 4.58 -17.87 -19.24
C LYS A 40 3.92 -16.60 -18.74
N GLY A 41 2.88 -16.71 -17.94
CA GLY A 41 2.19 -15.58 -17.35
C GLY A 41 3.12 -14.79 -16.41
N ASN A 42 3.84 -15.50 -15.54
CA ASN A 42 4.80 -14.90 -14.64
C ASN A 42 5.94 -14.23 -15.39
N GLU A 43 6.48 -14.85 -16.43
CA GLU A 43 7.54 -14.26 -17.28
C GLU A 43 7.07 -12.96 -17.93
N ARG A 44 5.86 -12.93 -18.47
CA ARG A 44 5.28 -11.74 -19.11
C ARG A 44 5.06 -10.60 -18.12
N ILE A 45 4.61 -10.92 -16.91
CA ILE A 45 4.46 -9.92 -15.85
C ILE A 45 5.81 -9.36 -15.43
N VAL A 46 6.80 -10.23 -15.23
CA VAL A 46 8.16 -9.82 -14.86
C VAL A 46 8.77 -8.92 -15.95
N GLU A 47 8.64 -9.28 -17.22
CA GLU A 47 9.10 -8.43 -18.33
C GLU A 47 8.39 -7.07 -18.36
N TYR A 48 7.10 -7.06 -18.17
CA TYR A 48 6.30 -5.85 -18.08
C TYR A 48 6.78 -4.92 -16.97
N LEU A 49 7.02 -5.47 -15.78
CA LEU A 49 7.53 -4.72 -14.63
C LEU A 49 8.94 -4.19 -14.88
N LYS A 50 9.81 -4.99 -15.46
CA LYS A 50 11.17 -4.55 -15.85
C LYS A 50 11.12 -3.41 -16.86
N SER A 51 10.21 -3.45 -17.80
CA SER A 51 10.04 -2.39 -18.79
C SER A 51 9.69 -1.03 -18.17
N GLY A 52 9.09 -1.04 -17.01
CA GLY A 52 8.74 0.14 -16.21
C GLY A 52 9.78 0.52 -15.17
N GLY A 53 10.94 -0.15 -15.13
CA GLY A 53 12.03 0.19 -14.22
C GLY A 53 12.06 -0.57 -12.90
N ILE A 54 11.21 -1.59 -12.72
CA ILE A 54 11.21 -2.44 -11.53
C ILE A 54 12.23 -3.57 -11.71
N ASN A 55 13.09 -3.77 -10.72
CA ASN A 55 14.11 -4.81 -10.73
C ASN A 55 13.56 -6.15 -10.17
N GLU A 56 14.20 -7.25 -10.51
CA GLU A 56 13.77 -8.58 -10.02
C GLU A 56 13.84 -8.72 -8.50
N ASP A 57 14.78 -8.08 -7.84
CA ASP A 57 14.90 -8.06 -6.38
C ASP A 57 13.76 -7.30 -5.69
N GLU A 58 13.00 -6.51 -6.46
CA GLU A 58 11.81 -5.79 -6.00
C GLU A 58 10.50 -6.57 -6.26
N MET A 59 10.60 -7.79 -6.75
CA MET A 59 9.47 -8.65 -7.08
C MET A 59 9.55 -9.96 -6.32
N THR A 60 8.40 -10.51 -5.98
CA THR A 60 8.24 -11.87 -5.46
C THR A 60 7.20 -12.60 -6.28
N VAL A 61 7.58 -13.74 -6.85
CA VAL A 61 6.67 -14.62 -7.56
C VAL A 61 6.21 -15.70 -6.60
N SER A 62 4.91 -15.74 -6.30
CA SER A 62 4.35 -16.73 -5.38
C SER A 62 4.27 -18.13 -6.00
N VAL A 63 4.29 -19.14 -5.16
CA VAL A 63 3.95 -20.49 -5.57
C VAL A 63 2.48 -20.52 -5.99
N PRO A 64 2.15 -21.08 -7.18
CA PRO A 64 0.76 -21.17 -7.62
C PRO A 64 -0.12 -21.95 -6.64
N GLN A 65 -1.30 -21.45 -6.37
CA GLN A 65 -2.34 -22.17 -5.63
C GLN A 65 -3.29 -22.83 -6.62
N ILE A 66 -3.21 -24.14 -6.72
CA ILE A 66 -4.00 -24.90 -7.70
C ILE A 66 -5.16 -25.59 -6.99
N SER A 67 -6.37 -25.35 -7.49
CA SER A 67 -7.59 -26.05 -7.08
C SER A 67 -8.00 -27.04 -8.16
N ASP A 68 -8.27 -28.29 -7.74
CA ASP A 68 -8.86 -29.32 -8.59
C ASP A 68 -10.37 -29.37 -8.33
N ASN A 69 -11.15 -28.94 -9.31
CA ASN A 69 -12.60 -28.89 -9.18
C ASN A 69 -13.27 -30.27 -9.11
N LEU A 70 -12.58 -31.33 -9.55
CA LEU A 70 -13.10 -32.68 -9.41
C LEU A 70 -12.92 -33.26 -7.99
N ALA A 71 -12.03 -32.68 -7.18
CA ALA A 71 -11.80 -33.07 -5.79
C ALA A 71 -12.82 -32.47 -4.82
N ASN A 72 -13.64 -31.52 -5.25
CA ASN A 72 -14.67 -30.90 -4.41
C ASN A 72 -15.86 -31.86 -4.24
N GLU A 73 -16.10 -32.29 -2.99
CA GLU A 73 -17.21 -33.18 -2.63
C GLU A 73 -18.60 -32.58 -2.91
N TYR A 74 -18.67 -31.25 -2.90
CA TYR A 74 -19.89 -30.50 -3.24
C TYR A 74 -19.83 -30.08 -4.72
N GLY A 75 -20.01 -31.03 -5.60
CA GLY A 75 -19.89 -30.83 -7.04
C GLY A 75 -20.73 -29.66 -7.56
N SER A 76 -20.06 -28.61 -8.00
CA SER A 76 -20.73 -27.59 -8.79
C SER A 76 -20.94 -28.13 -10.19
N THR A 77 -22.18 -28.33 -10.56
CA THR A 77 -22.58 -28.55 -11.94
C THR A 77 -22.34 -27.27 -12.72
N GLY A 78 -21.56 -27.31 -13.80
CA GLY A 78 -21.39 -26.16 -14.72
C GLY A 78 -20.01 -25.50 -14.74
N ARG A 79 -18.98 -26.12 -14.17
CA ARG A 79 -17.61 -25.62 -14.31
C ARG A 79 -17.05 -25.83 -15.72
N ALA A 80 -16.36 -24.80 -16.22
CA ALA A 80 -15.71 -24.83 -17.52
C ALA A 80 -14.38 -25.59 -17.54
N TYR A 81 -13.65 -25.62 -16.40
CA TYR A 81 -12.29 -26.16 -16.30
C TYR A 81 -12.09 -26.98 -15.03
N ARG A 82 -11.24 -28.02 -15.13
CA ARG A 82 -10.88 -28.85 -14.00
C ARG A 82 -9.96 -28.15 -13.01
N TYR A 83 -8.93 -27.47 -13.52
CA TYR A 83 -7.92 -26.82 -12.68
C TYR A 83 -8.03 -25.32 -12.76
N ILE A 84 -7.93 -24.67 -11.62
CA ILE A 84 -7.80 -23.22 -11.49
C ILE A 84 -6.53 -22.94 -10.68
N ALA A 85 -5.56 -22.28 -11.32
CA ALA A 85 -4.33 -21.85 -10.69
C ALA A 85 -4.42 -20.35 -10.36
N LYS A 86 -4.32 -20.00 -9.09
CA LYS A 86 -4.22 -18.63 -8.63
C LYS A 86 -2.77 -18.26 -8.49
N ASN A 87 -2.36 -17.17 -9.14
CA ASN A 87 -0.98 -16.71 -9.21
C ASN A 87 -0.90 -15.25 -8.78
N VAL A 88 0.16 -14.91 -8.07
CA VAL A 88 0.43 -13.53 -7.64
C VAL A 88 1.89 -13.21 -7.86
N VAL A 89 2.16 -12.09 -8.53
CA VAL A 89 3.48 -11.45 -8.58
C VAL A 89 3.37 -10.17 -7.76
N THR A 90 4.12 -10.09 -6.68
CA THR A 90 4.07 -8.94 -5.78
C THR A 90 5.27 -8.05 -5.98
N VAL A 91 5.04 -6.78 -6.22
CA VAL A 91 6.06 -5.72 -6.26
C VAL A 91 6.15 -5.08 -4.88
N TYR A 92 7.36 -4.99 -4.36
CA TYR A 92 7.67 -4.22 -3.16
C TYR A 92 8.84 -3.28 -3.48
N THR A 93 8.57 -1.98 -3.53
CA THR A 93 9.55 -1.01 -4.02
C THR A 93 9.33 0.39 -3.46
N ASP A 94 10.37 1.20 -3.46
CA ASP A 94 10.32 2.64 -3.21
C ASP A 94 9.98 3.46 -4.47
N LYS A 95 9.96 2.83 -5.63
CA LYS A 95 9.69 3.45 -6.93
C LYS A 95 8.20 3.68 -7.16
N VAL A 96 7.61 4.53 -6.34
CA VAL A 96 6.15 4.77 -6.34
C VAL A 96 5.67 5.32 -7.68
N ASP A 97 6.41 6.26 -8.29
CA ASP A 97 6.01 6.87 -9.56
C ASP A 97 6.05 5.87 -10.72
N GLU A 98 7.07 5.02 -10.75
CA GLU A 98 7.20 3.96 -11.76
C GLU A 98 6.06 2.94 -11.63
N VAL A 99 5.69 2.58 -10.40
CA VAL A 99 4.55 1.69 -10.15
C VAL A 99 3.24 2.34 -10.61
N LEU A 100 3.00 3.60 -10.30
CA LEU A 100 1.81 4.32 -10.75
C LEU A 100 1.72 4.38 -12.28
N ALA A 101 2.84 4.60 -12.96
CA ALA A 101 2.90 4.59 -14.41
C ALA A 101 2.60 3.20 -14.99
N LEU A 102 3.11 2.14 -14.36
CA LEU A 102 2.81 0.77 -14.76
C LEU A 102 1.33 0.42 -14.52
N MET A 103 0.76 0.83 -13.40
CA MET A 103 -0.67 0.65 -13.12
C MET A 103 -1.55 1.31 -14.20
N ALA A 104 -1.17 2.49 -14.67
CA ALA A 104 -1.88 3.18 -15.72
C ALA A 104 -1.84 2.44 -17.08
N ARG A 105 -0.83 1.57 -17.28
CA ARG A 105 -0.63 0.80 -18.51
C ARG A 105 -1.03 -0.68 -18.37
N GLN A 106 -1.76 -1.06 -17.34
CA GLN A 106 -2.11 -2.48 -17.09
C GLN A 106 -2.84 -3.16 -18.25
N ALA A 107 -3.53 -2.40 -19.10
CA ALA A 107 -4.17 -2.95 -20.30
C ALA A 107 -3.17 -3.65 -21.26
N GLU A 108 -1.88 -3.33 -21.19
CA GLU A 108 -0.86 -4.02 -21.97
C GLU A 108 -0.73 -5.51 -21.60
N LEU A 109 -1.01 -5.86 -20.34
CA LEU A 109 -1.05 -7.26 -19.90
C LEU A 109 -2.20 -8.04 -20.53
N LEU A 110 -3.35 -7.41 -20.76
CA LEU A 110 -4.44 -8.00 -21.51
C LEU A 110 -4.03 -8.36 -22.93
N LYS A 111 -3.28 -7.50 -23.60
CA LYS A 111 -2.75 -7.76 -24.95
C LYS A 111 -1.80 -8.95 -24.96
N LYS A 112 -1.16 -9.24 -23.85
CA LYS A 112 -0.29 -10.41 -23.65
C LYS A 112 -1.03 -11.65 -23.16
N GLY A 113 -2.36 -11.59 -23.09
CA GLY A 113 -3.20 -12.72 -22.68
C GLY A 113 -3.33 -12.89 -21.17
N ILE A 114 -2.95 -11.90 -20.37
CA ILE A 114 -3.05 -11.97 -18.91
C ILE A 114 -4.21 -11.09 -18.45
N VAL A 115 -5.21 -11.73 -17.84
CA VAL A 115 -6.33 -11.04 -17.21
C VAL A 115 -6.01 -10.88 -15.72
N THR A 116 -5.57 -9.70 -15.34
CA THR A 116 -5.29 -9.40 -13.94
C THR A 116 -6.60 -9.24 -13.18
N GLN A 117 -6.60 -9.74 -11.96
CA GLN A 117 -7.66 -9.44 -11.01
C GLN A 117 -7.43 -8.04 -10.45
N GLY A 118 -8.51 -7.27 -10.33
CA GLY A 118 -8.46 -5.97 -9.68
C GLY A 118 -8.08 -6.09 -8.19
N GLU A 119 -7.87 -4.96 -7.58
CA GLU A 119 -7.63 -4.89 -6.14
C GLU A 119 -8.76 -5.59 -5.38
N SER A 120 -8.38 -6.42 -4.43
CA SER A 120 -9.31 -7.15 -3.57
C SER A 120 -8.80 -7.11 -2.13
N TRP A 121 -9.66 -7.50 -1.19
CA TRP A 121 -9.25 -7.63 0.20
C TRP A 121 -8.12 -8.65 0.42
N GLU A 122 -8.00 -9.66 -0.46
CA GLU A 122 -6.92 -10.66 -0.42
C GLU A 122 -5.59 -10.11 -0.94
N ASN A 123 -5.67 -9.21 -1.93
CA ASN A 123 -4.50 -8.66 -2.61
C ASN A 123 -4.62 -7.14 -2.70
N PRO A 124 -4.57 -6.42 -1.56
CA PRO A 124 -4.67 -4.97 -1.57
C PRO A 124 -3.39 -4.32 -2.07
N VAL A 125 -3.53 -3.20 -2.76
CA VAL A 125 -2.41 -2.30 -3.01
C VAL A 125 -2.20 -1.45 -1.77
N GLU A 126 -0.97 -1.42 -1.26
CA GLU A 126 -0.64 -0.64 -0.07
C GLU A 126 0.41 0.41 -0.39
N PHE A 127 0.11 1.65 -0.06
CA PHE A 127 1.08 2.74 -0.05
C PHE A 127 1.51 2.99 1.38
N LYS A 128 2.82 3.04 1.63
CA LYS A 128 3.40 3.21 2.95
C LYS A 128 4.32 4.41 3.00
N TYR A 129 4.47 4.97 4.18
CA TYR A 129 5.45 5.98 4.48
C TYR A 129 6.35 5.52 5.62
N GLU A 130 7.62 5.28 5.32
CA GLU A 130 8.62 4.80 6.28
C GLU A 130 9.52 5.94 6.78
N GLY A 131 9.46 7.10 6.14
CA GLY A 131 10.30 8.27 6.44
C GLY A 131 9.85 9.11 7.65
N LEU A 132 8.95 8.61 8.50
CA LEU A 132 8.41 9.36 9.63
C LEU A 132 9.49 9.90 10.56
N ASN A 133 10.52 9.11 10.83
CA ASN A 133 11.60 9.51 11.73
C ASN A 133 12.40 10.73 11.24
N GLU A 134 12.42 10.98 9.93
CA GLU A 134 13.10 12.12 9.33
C GLU A 134 12.32 13.43 9.54
N ILE A 135 10.99 13.38 9.51
CA ILE A 135 10.13 14.57 9.66
C ILE A 135 9.64 14.77 11.08
N LYS A 136 9.76 13.76 11.93
CA LYS A 136 9.27 13.78 13.31
C LYS A 136 9.79 14.95 14.14
N PRO A 137 11.09 15.32 14.10
CA PRO A 137 11.60 16.47 14.85
C PRO A 137 10.92 17.78 14.46
N GLU A 138 10.71 18.03 13.18
CA GLU A 138 10.03 19.23 12.68
C GLU A 138 8.56 19.26 13.09
N MET A 139 7.88 18.12 13.08
CA MET A 139 6.49 18.01 13.50
C MET A 139 6.34 18.28 15.00
N ILE A 140 7.25 17.80 15.82
CA ILE A 140 7.27 18.08 17.27
C ILE A 140 7.48 19.57 17.52
N GLU A 141 8.41 20.18 16.79
CA GLU A 141 8.67 21.63 16.90
C GLU A 141 7.41 22.44 16.54
N GLU A 142 6.76 22.11 15.44
CA GLU A 142 5.53 22.77 15.01
C GLU A 142 4.38 22.59 16.01
N ALA A 143 4.17 21.38 16.49
CA ALA A 143 3.16 21.09 17.51
C ALA A 143 3.41 21.84 18.80
N THR A 144 4.67 21.92 19.23
CA THR A 144 5.08 22.70 20.42
C THR A 144 4.82 24.19 20.24
N ARG A 145 5.12 24.72 19.06
CA ARG A 145 4.84 26.12 18.72
C ARG A 145 3.35 26.40 18.76
N ASN A 146 2.54 25.53 18.15
CA ASN A 146 1.07 25.66 18.14
C ASN A 146 0.49 25.62 19.55
N ALA A 147 0.99 24.74 20.41
CA ALA A 147 0.58 24.70 21.81
C ALA A 147 0.93 25.99 22.56
N ARG A 148 2.13 26.53 22.35
CA ARG A 148 2.57 27.80 22.95
C ARG A 148 1.70 28.97 22.50
N GLU A 149 1.42 29.07 21.22
CA GLU A 149 0.54 30.12 20.67
C GLU A 149 -0.86 30.04 21.26
N ALA A 150 -1.43 28.83 21.40
CA ALA A 150 -2.73 28.65 22.05
C ALA A 150 -2.70 29.11 23.52
N ALA A 151 -1.64 28.77 24.25
CA ALA A 151 -1.48 29.19 25.64
C ALA A 151 -1.31 30.70 25.78
N GLN A 152 -0.54 31.33 24.89
CA GLN A 152 -0.35 32.79 24.86
C GLN A 152 -1.66 33.51 24.54
N LYS A 153 -2.43 33.01 23.58
CA LYS A 153 -3.74 33.57 23.24
C LYS A 153 -4.69 33.47 24.43
N PHE A 154 -4.76 32.33 25.08
CA PHE A 154 -5.58 32.16 26.27
C PHE A 154 -5.19 33.13 27.40
N ALA A 155 -3.90 33.29 27.65
CA ALA A 155 -3.40 34.22 28.66
C ALA A 155 -3.79 35.67 28.33
N LYS A 156 -3.64 36.07 27.06
CA LYS A 156 -4.01 37.41 26.61
C LYS A 156 -5.52 37.67 26.74
N ASP A 157 -6.34 36.71 26.29
CA ASP A 157 -7.81 36.87 26.32
C ASP A 157 -8.35 36.85 27.75
N SER A 158 -7.64 36.27 28.72
CA SER A 158 -7.99 36.22 30.15
C SER A 158 -7.26 37.25 30.99
N ASP A 159 -6.59 38.24 30.39
CA ASP A 159 -5.78 39.25 31.05
C ASP A 159 -4.74 38.68 32.07
N SER A 160 -4.11 37.59 31.67
CA SER A 160 -3.14 36.84 32.46
C SER A 160 -1.76 36.81 31.80
N ARG A 161 -0.74 36.39 32.57
CA ARG A 161 0.60 36.17 32.01
C ARG A 161 0.92 34.68 31.96
N LEU A 162 1.45 34.24 30.82
CA LEU A 162 1.94 32.89 30.65
C LEU A 162 3.31 32.72 31.35
N GLY A 163 3.42 31.78 32.26
CA GLY A 163 4.66 31.42 32.95
C GLY A 163 5.46 30.37 32.19
N LYS A 164 6.41 29.77 32.90
CA LYS A 164 7.24 28.68 32.36
C LYS A 164 6.45 27.38 32.27
N ILE A 165 6.86 26.52 31.33
CA ILE A 165 6.35 25.16 31.22
C ILE A 165 6.64 24.40 32.50
N LYS A 166 5.63 23.77 33.10
CA LYS A 166 5.75 22.89 34.23
C LYS A 166 5.90 21.43 33.83
N THR A 167 5.11 21.01 32.86
CA THR A 167 5.11 19.65 32.36
C THR A 167 4.83 19.67 30.86
N ALA A 168 5.51 18.83 30.13
CA ALA A 168 5.26 18.62 28.69
C ALA A 168 5.30 17.13 28.40
N ASN A 169 4.32 16.65 27.67
CA ASN A 169 4.24 15.27 27.21
C ASN A 169 4.07 15.25 25.69
N GLN A 170 4.82 14.38 25.04
CA GLN A 170 4.63 14.12 23.62
C GLN A 170 3.50 13.09 23.46
N GLY A 171 2.54 13.38 22.59
CA GLY A 171 1.51 12.45 22.20
C GLY A 171 2.00 11.40 21.22
N THR A 172 1.07 10.62 20.71
CA THR A 172 1.34 9.58 19.73
C THR A 172 1.38 10.15 18.30
N PHE A 173 2.19 9.52 17.45
CA PHE A 173 2.16 9.72 16.00
C PHE A 173 1.29 8.65 15.39
N THR A 174 0.38 9.04 14.50
CA THR A 174 -0.43 8.13 13.70
C THR A 174 -0.14 8.36 12.24
N ILE A 175 -0.17 7.31 11.46
CA ILE A 175 -0.05 7.33 10.01
C ILE A 175 -1.32 6.74 9.45
N GLU A 176 -2.03 7.51 8.64
CA GLU A 176 -3.30 7.11 8.05
C GLU A 176 -3.26 7.36 6.53
N ASN A 177 -3.92 6.52 5.77
CA ASN A 177 -4.13 6.81 4.37
C ASN A 177 -5.12 7.97 4.24
N ARG A 178 -4.76 8.93 3.43
CA ARG A 178 -5.65 10.08 3.15
C ARG A 178 -6.96 9.62 2.52
N ASP A 179 -6.83 8.78 1.50
CA ASP A 179 -7.93 8.15 0.79
C ASP A 179 -7.52 6.72 0.44
N SER A 180 -8.47 5.82 0.24
CA SER A 180 -8.16 4.48 -0.26
C SER A 180 -7.51 4.60 -1.65
N ASN A 181 -6.44 3.82 -1.89
CA ASN A 181 -5.76 3.70 -3.19
C ASN A 181 -5.04 4.94 -3.71
N THR A 182 -4.66 5.87 -2.85
CA THR A 182 -3.82 7.00 -3.24
C THR A 182 -2.42 6.90 -2.66
N PRO A 183 -1.40 7.47 -3.35
CA PRO A 183 -0.04 7.48 -2.84
C PRO A 183 0.21 8.55 -1.77
N TYR A 184 -0.85 9.14 -1.20
CA TYR A 184 -0.75 10.17 -0.17
C TYR A 184 -1.16 9.65 1.19
N ILE A 185 -0.37 9.98 2.20
CA ILE A 185 -0.50 9.53 3.58
C ILE A 185 -0.58 10.75 4.49
N LYS A 186 -1.43 10.70 5.49
CA LYS A 186 -1.62 11.76 6.47
C LYS A 186 -1.10 11.39 7.85
#